data_796dcb01df3876e3a9aa7a07212d1612
#
_entry.id   796dcb01df3876e3a9aa7a07212d1612
#
_cell.length_a   1.000
_cell.length_b   1.000
_cell.length_c   1.000
_cell.angle_alpha   90.00
_cell.angle_beta   90.00
_cell.angle_gamma   90.00
#
_symmetry.space_group_name_H-M   'P 1'
#
loop_
_entity.id
_entity.type
_entity.pdbx_description
1 polymer ?
#
loop_
_entity_poly.entity_id
_entity_poly.type
_entity_poly.pdbx_seq_one_letter_code
_entity_poly.pdbx_strand_id
1 'polypeptide(L)'
;MNRIKLIVLLLAVLLTFTACQESKRDRIERETREFTEKNCPRAEFEDLIILDSLVFHNDGSNNFIYYYSIHGDSANMAEMVAQYDQLNITLLTAVRNSVDLRYIKKEGLNIIYSYYNPDTKEQIASFCFKPEDYN
;
A
#
# COMPACT_ATOMS: atom_id res chain seq x y z
N MET A 1 -12.89 -52.80 14.56
CA MET A 1 -13.76 -51.80 13.96
C MET A 1 -13.54 -50.39 14.56
N ASN A 2 -13.42 -50.28 15.81
CA ASN A 2 -13.23 -48.96 16.45
C ASN A 2 -11.89 -48.26 16.15
N ARG A 3 -10.81 -49.03 15.94
CA ARG A 3 -9.49 -48.46 15.66
C ARG A 3 -9.41 -47.79 14.27
N ILE A 4 -10.04 -48.41 13.26
CA ILE A 4 -10.06 -47.87 11.90
C ILE A 4 -10.93 -46.61 11.84
N LYS A 5 -12.07 -46.60 12.54
CA LYS A 5 -12.94 -45.40 12.64
C LYS A 5 -12.23 -44.25 13.37
N LEU A 6 -11.44 -44.59 14.39
CA LEU A 6 -10.66 -43.59 15.15
C LEU A 6 -9.55 -42.98 14.28
N ILE A 7 -8.85 -43.82 13.47
CA ILE A 7 -7.80 -43.39 12.55
C ILE A 7 -8.38 -42.50 11.44
N VAL A 8 -9.52 -42.87 10.88
CA VAL A 8 -10.21 -42.07 9.86
C VAL A 8 -10.70 -40.75 10.42
N LEU A 9 -11.21 -40.76 11.64
CA LEU A 9 -11.63 -39.53 12.34
C LEU A 9 -10.45 -38.60 12.64
N LEU A 10 -9.32 -39.17 13.09
CA LEU A 10 -8.08 -38.43 13.32
C LEU A 10 -7.49 -37.84 12.02
N LEU A 11 -7.52 -38.58 10.92
CA LEU A 11 -7.11 -38.08 9.60
C LEU A 11 -8.03 -36.96 9.10
N ALA A 12 -9.34 -37.07 9.31
CA ALA A 12 -10.31 -36.05 8.92
C ALA A 12 -10.10 -34.73 9.73
N VAL A 13 -9.77 -34.84 10.99
CA VAL A 13 -9.47 -33.68 11.87
C VAL A 13 -8.14 -33.01 11.44
N LEU A 14 -7.12 -33.80 11.06
CA LEU A 14 -5.85 -33.24 10.56
C LEU A 14 -6.01 -32.50 9.23
N LEU A 15 -6.92 -32.94 8.35
CA LEU A 15 -7.21 -32.27 7.08
C LEU A 15 -7.95 -30.95 7.24
N THR A 16 -8.65 -30.73 8.35
CA THR A 16 -9.35 -29.45 8.61
C THR A 16 -8.43 -28.34 9.10
N PHE A 17 -7.21 -28.65 9.57
CA PHE A 17 -6.23 -27.64 10.00
C PHE A 17 -5.37 -27.09 8.85
N THR A 18 -5.48 -27.62 7.64
CA THR A 18 -4.81 -27.06 6.45
C THR A 18 -5.65 -25.98 5.76
N ALA A 19 -6.83 -25.63 6.32
CA ALA A 19 -7.70 -24.62 5.76
C ALA A 19 -7.15 -23.22 5.99
N CYS A 20 -6.71 -22.57 4.92
CA CYS A 20 -6.58 -21.14 4.75
C CYS A 20 -5.61 -20.42 5.69
N GLN A 21 -4.33 -20.71 5.57
CA GLN A 21 -3.33 -19.74 5.97
C GLN A 21 -3.34 -18.62 4.90
N GLU A 22 -3.87 -17.45 5.28
CA GLU A 22 -3.87 -16.26 4.44
C GLU A 22 -2.45 -15.99 3.93
N SER A 23 -2.28 -15.76 2.62
CA SER A 23 -0.98 -15.40 2.08
C SER A 23 -0.55 -14.04 2.61
N LYS A 24 0.77 -13.77 2.61
CA LYS A 24 1.30 -12.47 3.06
C LYS A 24 0.74 -11.33 2.21
N ARG A 25 0.57 -11.56 0.92
CA ARG A 25 0.03 -10.56 -0.01
C ARG A 25 -1.46 -10.33 0.18
N ASP A 26 -2.25 -11.37 0.42
CA ASP A 26 -3.67 -11.23 0.74
C ASP A 26 -3.86 -10.46 2.04
N ARG A 27 -2.97 -10.68 3.00
CA ARG A 27 -2.95 -9.92 4.25
C ARG A 27 -2.64 -8.45 4.00
N ILE A 28 -1.65 -8.12 3.16
CA ILE A 28 -1.34 -6.73 2.80
C ILE A 28 -2.56 -6.08 2.13
N GLU A 29 -3.22 -6.76 1.19
CA GLU A 29 -4.42 -6.25 0.54
C GLU A 29 -5.54 -5.95 1.53
N ARG A 30 -5.82 -6.87 2.44
CA ARG A 30 -6.83 -6.70 3.48
C ARG A 30 -6.49 -5.55 4.42
N GLU A 31 -5.28 -5.52 4.97
CA GLU A 31 -4.84 -4.48 5.90
C GLU A 31 -4.82 -3.09 5.26
N THR A 32 -4.43 -3.00 3.98
CA THR A 32 -4.45 -1.76 3.20
C THR A 32 -5.86 -1.23 3.01
N ARG A 33 -6.81 -2.11 2.67
CA ARG A 33 -8.22 -1.75 2.56
C ARG A 33 -8.79 -1.29 3.91
N GLU A 34 -8.54 -2.04 4.97
CA GLU A 34 -9.01 -1.69 6.32
C GLU A 34 -8.42 -0.35 6.79
N PHE A 35 -7.14 -0.09 6.49
CA PHE A 35 -6.52 1.20 6.79
C PHE A 35 -7.25 2.34 6.08
N THR A 36 -7.51 2.19 4.78
CA THR A 36 -8.22 3.19 3.98
C THR A 36 -9.61 3.46 4.54
N GLU A 37 -10.37 2.41 4.83
CA GLU A 37 -11.74 2.54 5.38
C GLU A 37 -11.78 3.24 6.73
N LYS A 38 -10.76 3.03 7.58
CA LYS A 38 -10.73 3.58 8.95
C LYS A 38 -10.09 4.96 9.04
N ASN A 39 -9.13 5.27 8.17
CA ASN A 39 -8.24 6.43 8.36
C ASN A 39 -8.29 7.44 7.22
N CYS A 40 -8.85 7.10 6.08
CA CYS A 40 -8.91 8.01 4.94
C CYS A 40 -10.32 8.57 4.73
N PRO A 41 -10.44 9.81 4.20
CA PRO A 41 -9.36 10.73 3.88
C PRO A 41 -8.67 11.30 5.14
N ARG A 42 -7.37 11.57 5.05
CA ARG A 42 -6.58 12.11 6.16
C ARG A 42 -5.67 13.24 5.68
N ALA A 43 -5.75 14.40 6.34
CA ALA A 43 -4.84 15.50 6.07
C ALA A 43 -3.40 15.14 6.50
N GLU A 44 -2.44 15.30 5.59
CA GLU A 44 -1.02 15.05 5.83
C GLU A 44 -0.22 16.34 5.99
N PHE A 45 -0.59 17.38 5.26
CA PHE A 45 0.03 18.69 5.35
C PHE A 45 -1.05 19.78 5.35
N GLU A 46 -1.38 20.27 6.53
CA GLU A 46 -2.51 21.18 6.74
C GLU A 46 -3.75 20.62 6.03
N ASP A 47 -4.52 21.39 5.30
CA ASP A 47 -5.62 20.91 4.46
C ASP A 47 -5.25 20.92 2.96
N LEU A 48 -3.94 21.02 2.65
CA LEU A 48 -3.46 21.11 1.26
C LEU A 48 -3.19 19.74 0.62
N ILE A 49 -2.64 18.81 1.40
CA ILE A 49 -2.34 17.45 0.92
C ILE A 49 -3.14 16.47 1.74
N ILE A 50 -4.01 15.75 1.09
CA ILE A 50 -4.92 14.76 1.70
C ILE A 50 -4.55 13.37 1.19
N LEU A 51 -4.29 12.44 2.11
CA LEU A 51 -4.22 11.02 1.77
C LEU A 51 -5.65 10.49 1.60
N ASP A 52 -6.02 10.19 0.37
CA ASP A 52 -7.37 9.71 0.05
C ASP A 52 -7.51 8.20 0.21
N SER A 53 -6.46 7.46 -0.15
CA SER A 53 -6.46 6.00 -0.01
C SER A 53 -5.07 5.40 -0.11
N LEU A 54 -4.93 4.21 0.47
CA LEU A 54 -3.88 3.24 0.18
C LEU A 54 -4.50 2.11 -0.63
N VAL A 55 -3.82 1.68 -1.68
CA VAL A 55 -4.32 0.61 -2.54
C VAL A 55 -3.22 -0.41 -2.81
N PHE A 56 -3.53 -1.66 -2.58
CA PHE A 56 -2.78 -2.81 -3.04
C PHE A 56 -3.75 -3.90 -3.47
N HIS A 57 -3.56 -4.43 -4.67
CA HIS A 57 -4.29 -5.58 -5.17
C HIS A 57 -3.32 -6.73 -5.42
N ASN A 58 -3.62 -7.89 -4.88
CA ASN A 58 -2.84 -9.10 -5.11
C ASN A 58 -3.20 -9.75 -6.46
N ASP A 59 -3.07 -8.97 -7.52
CA ASP A 59 -3.42 -9.31 -8.91
C ASP A 59 -2.19 -9.48 -9.82
N GLY A 60 -0.98 -9.46 -9.24
CA GLY A 60 0.29 -9.55 -9.96
C GLY A 60 0.89 -8.20 -10.37
N SER A 61 0.21 -7.07 -10.13
CA SER A 61 0.74 -5.73 -10.46
C SER A 61 1.94 -5.32 -9.62
N ASN A 62 2.09 -5.88 -8.41
CA ASN A 62 3.13 -5.57 -7.43
C ASN A 62 3.17 -4.10 -6.97
N ASN A 63 2.10 -3.35 -7.12
CA ASN A 63 2.05 -1.93 -6.82
C ASN A 63 1.32 -1.66 -5.52
N PHE A 64 2.03 -1.03 -4.57
CA PHE A 64 1.48 -0.48 -3.34
C PHE A 64 1.41 1.04 -3.50
N ILE A 65 0.19 1.59 -3.54
CA ILE A 65 -0.04 2.95 -4.01
C ILE A 65 -0.66 3.81 -2.92
N TYR A 66 -0.03 4.96 -2.67
CA TYR A 66 -0.58 6.07 -1.92
C TYR A 66 -1.24 7.04 -2.88
N TYR A 67 -2.53 7.27 -2.75
CA TYR A 67 -3.26 8.28 -3.51
C TYR A 67 -3.47 9.53 -2.67
N TYR A 68 -2.89 10.64 -3.15
CA TYR A 68 -3.00 11.95 -2.53
C TYR A 68 -3.73 12.92 -3.45
N SER A 69 -4.65 13.70 -2.90
CA SER A 69 -5.18 14.88 -3.56
C SER A 69 -4.47 16.15 -3.06
N ILE A 70 -4.19 17.07 -3.99
CA ILE A 70 -3.62 18.37 -3.69
C ILE A 70 -4.73 19.41 -3.79
N HIS A 71 -5.10 19.96 -2.63
CA HIS A 71 -6.07 21.02 -2.51
C HIS A 71 -5.36 22.37 -2.51
N GLY A 72 -5.96 23.39 -3.06
CA GLY A 72 -5.39 24.70 -3.16
C GLY A 72 -5.51 25.29 -4.56
N ASP A 73 -4.78 26.37 -4.82
CA ASP A 73 -4.78 27.00 -6.12
C ASP A 73 -3.76 26.39 -7.08
N SER A 74 -3.80 26.84 -8.34
CA SER A 74 -2.87 26.38 -9.38
C SER A 74 -1.41 26.72 -9.08
N ALA A 75 -1.15 27.75 -8.25
CA ALA A 75 0.21 28.11 -7.87
C ALA A 75 0.84 27.07 -6.94
N ASN A 76 0.08 26.53 -5.98
CA ASN A 76 0.54 25.45 -5.09
C ASN A 76 0.87 24.18 -5.88
N MET A 77 0.07 23.86 -6.87
CA MET A 77 0.31 22.70 -7.75
C MET A 77 1.56 22.89 -8.61
N ALA A 78 1.74 24.10 -9.17
CA ALA A 78 2.92 24.44 -9.96
C ALA A 78 4.21 24.42 -9.12
N GLU A 79 4.17 24.86 -7.87
CA GLU A 79 5.29 24.80 -6.95
C GLU A 79 5.71 23.37 -6.65
N MET A 80 4.77 22.46 -6.45
CA MET A 80 5.06 21.03 -6.26
C MET A 80 5.78 20.45 -7.48
N VAL A 81 5.31 20.76 -8.68
CA VAL A 81 5.95 20.29 -9.93
C VAL A 81 7.36 20.86 -10.06
N ALA A 82 7.57 22.13 -9.70
CA ALA A 82 8.91 22.76 -9.73
C ALA A 82 9.90 22.11 -8.75
N GLN A 83 9.41 21.52 -7.66
CA GLN A 83 10.23 20.84 -6.65
C GLN A 83 10.29 19.31 -6.82
N TYR A 84 9.89 18.78 -7.99
CA TYR A 84 9.77 17.35 -8.25
C TYR A 84 11.02 16.55 -7.86
N ASP A 85 12.21 17.00 -8.30
CA ASP A 85 13.46 16.28 -8.02
C ASP A 85 13.78 16.23 -6.53
N GLN A 86 13.54 17.32 -5.82
CA GLN A 86 13.75 17.37 -4.36
C GLN A 86 12.75 16.48 -3.61
N LEU A 87 11.50 16.46 -4.04
CA LEU A 87 10.47 15.58 -3.49
C LEU A 87 10.81 14.12 -3.73
N ASN A 88 11.29 13.77 -4.92
CA ASN A 88 11.71 12.40 -5.24
C ASN A 88 12.79 11.90 -4.28
N ILE A 89 13.82 12.71 -4.03
CA ILE A 89 14.91 12.39 -3.09
C ILE A 89 14.36 12.23 -1.67
N THR A 90 13.50 13.15 -1.25
CA THR A 90 12.91 13.16 0.09
C THR A 90 12.03 11.93 0.32
N LEU A 91 11.16 11.60 -0.63
CA LEU A 91 10.28 10.44 -0.56
C LEU A 91 11.07 9.13 -0.58
N LEU A 92 12.09 9.01 -1.45
CA LEU A 92 12.94 7.83 -1.46
C LEU A 92 13.65 7.62 -0.13
N THR A 93 14.16 8.69 0.47
CA THR A 93 14.80 8.64 1.78
C THR A 93 13.80 8.20 2.85
N ALA A 94 12.58 8.71 2.82
CA ALA A 94 11.51 8.31 3.73
C ALA A 94 11.16 6.82 3.55
N VAL A 95 11.02 6.34 2.32
CA VAL A 95 10.76 4.92 2.02
C VAL A 95 11.87 4.02 2.57
N ARG A 96 13.13 4.38 2.33
CA ARG A 96 14.30 3.61 2.83
C ARG A 96 14.29 3.49 4.35
N ASN A 97 14.00 4.57 5.05
CA ASN A 97 14.06 4.65 6.50
C ASN A 97 12.77 4.23 7.21
N SER A 98 11.66 4.05 6.48
CA SER A 98 10.38 3.71 7.08
C SER A 98 10.37 2.31 7.68
N VAL A 99 10.07 2.22 8.97
CA VAL A 99 9.82 0.97 9.68
C VAL A 99 8.46 0.39 9.30
N ASP A 100 7.47 1.25 9.09
CA ASP A 100 6.11 0.85 8.73
C ASP A 100 6.05 0.16 7.36
N LEU A 101 6.91 0.59 6.43
CA LEU A 101 7.04 -0.02 5.10
C LEU A 101 7.93 -1.27 5.06
N ARG A 102 8.52 -1.67 6.17
CA ARG A 102 9.44 -2.82 6.20
C ARG A 102 8.83 -4.08 5.60
N TYR A 103 7.56 -4.34 5.90
CA TYR A 103 6.85 -5.51 5.41
C TYR A 103 6.60 -5.44 3.89
N ILE A 104 6.19 -4.27 3.42
CA ILE A 104 5.95 -3.96 2.00
C ILE A 104 7.25 -4.12 1.20
N LYS A 105 8.35 -3.56 1.71
CA LYS A 105 9.69 -3.68 1.10
C LYS A 105 10.16 -5.13 1.05
N LYS A 106 9.93 -5.90 2.12
CA LYS A 106 10.32 -7.33 2.17
C LYS A 106 9.57 -8.18 1.16
N GLU A 107 8.33 -7.84 0.84
CA GLU A 107 7.55 -8.51 -0.22
C GLU A 107 7.93 -8.05 -1.63
N GLY A 108 8.88 -7.12 -1.78
CA GLY A 108 9.39 -6.66 -3.06
C GLY A 108 8.37 -5.87 -3.88
N LEU A 109 7.51 -5.09 -3.21
CA LEU A 109 6.48 -4.31 -3.89
C LEU A 109 7.04 -2.97 -4.36
N ASN A 110 6.57 -2.49 -5.50
CA ASN A 110 6.78 -1.11 -5.91
C ASN A 110 5.97 -0.19 -5.00
N ILE A 111 6.59 0.87 -4.50
CA ILE A 111 5.94 1.86 -3.64
C ILE A 111 5.72 3.11 -4.47
N ILE A 112 4.45 3.49 -4.65
CA ILE A 112 4.06 4.56 -5.55
C ILE A 112 3.33 5.64 -4.75
N TYR A 113 3.76 6.88 -4.92
CA TYR A 113 3.08 8.08 -4.43
C TYR A 113 2.46 8.79 -5.63
N SER A 114 1.14 8.81 -5.71
CA SER A 114 0.38 9.43 -6.79
C SER A 114 -0.37 10.64 -6.27
N TYR A 115 -0.06 11.80 -6.85
CA TYR A 115 -0.67 13.08 -6.51
C TYR A 115 -1.56 13.55 -7.65
N TYR A 116 -2.79 13.95 -7.35
CA TYR A 116 -3.75 14.38 -8.36
C TYR A 116 -4.55 15.61 -7.93
N ASN A 117 -5.07 16.30 -8.92
CA ASN A 117 -6.01 17.39 -8.72
C ASN A 117 -7.41 16.82 -8.43
N PRO A 118 -8.03 17.11 -7.28
CA PRO A 118 -9.33 16.53 -6.92
C PRO A 118 -10.48 17.01 -7.83
N ASP A 119 -10.36 18.19 -8.43
CA ASP A 119 -11.39 18.78 -9.27
C ASP A 119 -11.33 18.25 -10.71
N THR A 120 -10.13 18.25 -11.31
CA THR A 120 -9.93 17.80 -12.71
C THR A 120 -9.67 16.30 -12.83
N LYS A 121 -9.30 15.63 -11.73
CA LYS A 121 -8.84 14.22 -11.69
C LYS A 121 -7.53 13.96 -12.44
N GLU A 122 -6.84 15.00 -12.87
CA GLU A 122 -5.54 14.88 -13.52
C GLU A 122 -4.44 14.55 -12.52
N GLN A 123 -3.56 13.64 -12.92
CA GLN A 123 -2.35 13.34 -12.15
C GLN A 123 -1.36 14.50 -12.28
N ILE A 124 -0.95 15.07 -11.15
CA ILE A 124 0.00 16.17 -11.07
C ILE A 124 1.43 15.64 -11.03
N ALA A 125 1.66 14.62 -10.21
CA ALA A 125 2.97 13.99 -10.05
C ALA A 125 2.82 12.53 -9.61
N SER A 126 3.81 11.71 -9.96
CA SER A 126 3.90 10.33 -9.51
C SER A 126 5.36 9.95 -9.26
N PHE A 127 5.60 9.29 -8.12
CA PHE A 127 6.91 8.79 -7.72
C PHE A 127 6.81 7.30 -7.51
N CYS A 128 7.60 6.52 -8.24
CA CYS A 128 7.62 5.06 -8.15
C CYS A 128 8.99 4.59 -7.68
N PHE A 129 9.02 3.91 -6.54
CA PHE A 129 10.23 3.32 -5.96
C PHE A 129 10.13 1.80 -6.03
N LYS A 130 11.03 1.22 -6.81
CA LYS A 130 11.13 -0.22 -6.99
C LYS A 130 12.07 -0.85 -5.95
N PRO A 131 12.09 -2.19 -5.80
CA PRO A 131 12.99 -2.85 -4.87
C PRO A 131 14.45 -2.47 -5.02
N GLU A 132 14.93 -2.25 -6.24
CA GLU A 132 16.30 -1.79 -6.52
C GLU A 132 16.62 -0.38 -6.01
N ASP A 133 15.59 0.47 -5.81
CA ASP A 133 15.78 1.84 -5.35
C ASP A 133 15.90 1.93 -3.83
N TYR A 134 15.23 1.06 -3.09
CA TYR A 134 15.14 1.17 -1.64
C TYR A 134 15.88 0.08 -0.85
N ASN A 135 16.44 -0.94 -1.51
CA ASN A 135 17.27 -2.00 -0.89
C ASN A 135 18.75 -1.63 -0.78
#